data_731fd72482892a83768f1038b86a0dd6
#
_entry.id   731fd72482892a83768f1038b86a0dd6
#
_cell.length_a   1.000
_cell.length_b   1.000
_cell.length_c   1.000
_cell.angle_alpha   90.00
_cell.angle_beta   90.00
_cell.angle_gamma   90.00
#
_symmetry.space_group_name_H-M   'P 1'
#
loop_
_entity.id
_entity.type
_entity.pdbx_description
1 polymer ?
#
loop_
_entity_poly.entity_id
_entity_poly.type
_entity_poly.pdbx_seq_one_letter_code
_entity_poly.pdbx_strand_id
1 'polypeptide(L)'
;EYLEGIAGQFAAQRATDGEIDEICSLTLEMRASFRRRDKIRYYTLNQDIHAAILKASHNQVLIEEHRRVNSRLFRIRFQPNDSETRWKSAMDEHEAISQALEGRRSDELGRLLTEHLSYAWRRSGVYPQLGIGEPE
;
A
#
# COMPACT_ATOMS: atom_id res chain seq x y z
N GLU A 1 4.63 -0.15 8.43
CA GLU A 1 3.45 0.76 8.37
C GLU A 1 3.91 2.20 8.26
N TYR A 2 4.64 2.70 9.24
CA TYR A 2 5.08 4.09 9.30
C TYR A 2 6.00 4.47 8.13
N LEU A 3 6.89 3.58 7.68
CA LEU A 3 7.79 3.85 6.55
C LEU A 3 7.00 4.17 5.28
N GLU A 4 5.96 3.41 4.96
CA GLU A 4 5.13 3.68 3.78
C GLU A 4 4.25 4.93 3.96
N GLY A 5 3.78 5.21 5.18
CA GLY A 5 3.08 6.45 5.48
C GLY A 5 3.95 7.67 5.22
N ILE A 6 5.19 7.66 5.71
CA ILE A 6 6.16 8.72 5.47
C ILE A 6 6.53 8.81 3.98
N ALA A 7 6.73 7.66 3.32
CA ALA A 7 6.99 7.62 1.89
C ALA A 7 5.84 8.23 1.08
N GLY A 8 4.59 7.97 1.49
CA GLY A 8 3.41 8.58 0.88
C GLY A 8 3.39 10.09 1.00
N GLN A 9 3.72 10.63 2.17
CA GLN A 9 3.82 12.08 2.37
C GLN A 9 4.84 12.70 1.41
N PHE A 10 6.02 12.10 1.29
CA PHE A 10 7.03 12.57 0.35
C PHE A 10 6.61 12.39 -1.11
N ALA A 11 5.96 11.28 -1.45
CA ALA A 11 5.46 11.03 -2.80
C ALA A 11 4.45 12.12 -3.22
N ALA A 12 3.52 12.48 -2.34
CA ALA A 12 2.56 13.55 -2.62
C ALA A 12 3.26 14.89 -2.92
N GLN A 13 4.40 15.14 -2.27
CA GLN A 13 5.17 16.37 -2.45
C GLN A 13 6.11 16.34 -3.64
N ARG A 14 6.71 15.19 -3.94
CA ARG A 14 7.87 15.06 -4.83
C ARG A 14 7.61 14.27 -6.11
N ALA A 15 6.53 13.48 -6.19
CA ALA A 15 6.22 12.72 -7.38
C ALA A 15 6.08 13.62 -8.61
N THR A 16 6.61 13.17 -9.74
CA THR A 16 6.32 13.81 -11.02
C THR A 16 4.88 13.52 -11.43
N ASP A 17 4.31 14.35 -12.29
CA ASP A 17 2.98 14.11 -12.84
C ASP A 17 2.90 12.76 -13.56
N GLY A 18 3.96 12.37 -14.27
CA GLY A 18 4.06 11.07 -14.93
C GLY A 18 4.04 9.90 -13.95
N GLU A 19 4.71 10.02 -12.80
CA GLU A 19 4.69 9.01 -11.75
C GLU A 19 3.30 8.88 -11.12
N ILE A 20 2.61 9.98 -10.90
CA ILE A 20 1.22 9.99 -10.42
C ILE A 20 0.29 9.31 -11.43
N ASP A 21 0.40 9.66 -12.71
CA ASP A 21 -0.40 9.05 -13.76
C ASP A 21 -0.19 7.54 -13.84
N GLU A 22 1.04 7.08 -13.70
CA GLU A 22 1.36 5.65 -13.67
C GLU A 22 0.68 4.94 -12.48
N ILE A 23 0.76 5.50 -11.30
CA ILE A 23 0.14 4.93 -10.09
C ILE A 23 -1.39 4.91 -10.23
N CYS A 24 -1.99 5.96 -10.76
CA CYS A 24 -3.42 6.02 -11.03
C CYS A 24 -3.84 4.96 -12.06
N SER A 25 -3.05 4.74 -13.11
CA SER A 25 -3.28 3.72 -14.12
C SER A 25 -3.19 2.31 -13.54
N LEU A 26 -2.21 2.02 -12.70
CA LEU A 26 -2.09 0.76 -11.98
C LEU A 26 -3.31 0.51 -11.08
N THR A 27 -3.83 1.54 -10.44
CA THR A 27 -5.04 1.44 -9.61
C THR A 27 -6.28 1.09 -10.44
N LEU A 28 -6.42 1.65 -11.64
CA LEU A 28 -7.49 1.29 -12.57
C LEU A 28 -7.38 -0.17 -13.03
N GLU A 29 -6.18 -0.62 -13.36
CA GLU A 29 -5.92 -2.03 -13.71
C GLU A 29 -6.25 -2.97 -12.53
N MET A 30 -5.92 -2.56 -11.32
CA MET A 30 -6.23 -3.30 -10.10
C MET A 30 -7.75 -3.43 -9.90
N ARG A 31 -8.51 -2.37 -10.14
CA ARG A 31 -9.98 -2.40 -10.12
C ARG A 31 -10.53 -3.37 -11.17
N ALA A 32 -9.99 -3.38 -12.38
CA ALA A 32 -10.39 -4.32 -13.43
C ALA A 32 -10.12 -5.77 -13.01
N SER A 33 -8.96 -6.04 -12.41
CA SER A 33 -8.62 -7.36 -11.87
C SER A 33 -9.57 -7.79 -10.75
N PHE A 34 -9.94 -6.85 -9.87
CA PHE A 34 -10.94 -7.09 -8.83
C PHE A 34 -12.29 -7.51 -9.42
N ARG A 35 -12.78 -6.80 -10.43
CA ARG A 35 -14.04 -7.12 -11.11
C ARG A 35 -14.03 -8.48 -11.80
N ARG A 36 -12.87 -8.88 -12.34
CA ARG A 36 -12.67 -10.19 -13.01
C ARG A 36 -12.40 -11.33 -12.04
N ARG A 37 -12.27 -11.04 -10.75
CA ARG A 37 -11.88 -12.03 -9.74
C ARG A 37 -10.49 -12.64 -9.98
N ASP A 38 -9.63 -11.91 -10.67
CA ASP A 38 -8.24 -12.30 -10.91
C ASP A 38 -7.36 -11.89 -9.72
N LYS A 39 -7.31 -12.76 -8.71
CA LYS A 39 -6.57 -12.51 -7.47
C LYS A 39 -5.07 -12.40 -7.70
N ILE A 40 -4.49 -13.20 -8.56
CA ILE A 40 -3.05 -13.18 -8.84
C ILE A 40 -2.66 -11.83 -9.42
N ARG A 41 -3.38 -11.36 -10.44
CA ARG A 41 -3.14 -10.06 -11.04
C ARG A 41 -3.39 -8.92 -10.05
N TYR A 42 -4.43 -9.00 -9.25
CA TYR A 42 -4.75 -8.03 -8.20
C TYR A 42 -3.58 -7.87 -7.21
N TYR A 43 -3.05 -8.97 -6.69
CA TYR A 43 -1.93 -8.92 -5.74
C TYR A 43 -0.63 -8.44 -6.37
N THR A 44 -0.36 -8.79 -7.62
CA THR A 44 0.80 -8.27 -8.36
C THR A 44 0.71 -6.76 -8.50
N LEU A 45 -0.44 -6.25 -8.90
CA LEU A 45 -0.68 -4.81 -9.03
C LEU A 45 -0.62 -4.08 -7.69
N ASN A 46 -1.11 -4.71 -6.61
CA ASN A 46 -0.97 -4.18 -5.26
C ASN A 46 0.50 -3.94 -4.91
N GLN A 47 1.37 -4.89 -5.18
CA GLN A 47 2.81 -4.74 -4.95
C GLN A 47 3.42 -3.64 -5.80
N ASP A 48 3.05 -3.60 -7.08
CA ASP A 48 3.56 -2.62 -8.03
C ASP A 48 3.17 -1.19 -7.62
N ILE A 49 1.94 -0.99 -7.14
CA ILE A 49 1.46 0.31 -6.65
C ILE A 49 2.27 0.75 -5.43
N HIS A 50 2.43 -0.10 -4.43
CA HIS A 50 3.19 0.23 -3.22
C HIS A 50 4.66 0.53 -3.54
N ALA A 51 5.28 -0.25 -4.42
CA ALA A 51 6.64 -0.01 -4.88
C ALA A 51 6.77 1.32 -5.65
N ALA A 52 5.79 1.65 -6.49
CA ALA A 52 5.77 2.89 -7.25
C ALA A 52 5.61 4.12 -6.35
N ILE A 53 4.76 4.06 -5.32
CA ILE A 53 4.61 5.14 -4.34
C ILE A 53 5.93 5.36 -3.59
N LEU A 54 6.57 4.29 -3.17
CA LEU A 54 7.85 4.36 -2.47
C LEU A 54 8.94 5.00 -3.34
N LYS A 55 9.03 4.58 -4.59
CA LYS A 55 9.96 5.17 -5.57
C LYS A 55 9.65 6.65 -5.82
N ALA A 56 8.38 7.02 -5.90
CA ALA A 56 7.91 8.39 -6.12
C ALA A 56 8.18 9.31 -4.91
N SER A 57 8.52 8.76 -3.76
CA SER A 57 8.96 9.54 -2.60
C SER A 57 10.30 10.26 -2.84
N HIS A 58 11.08 9.81 -3.83
CA HIS A 58 12.43 10.29 -4.12
C HIS A 58 13.33 10.37 -2.87
N ASN A 59 13.15 9.43 -1.95
CA ASN A 59 13.94 9.33 -0.74
C ASN A 59 14.63 7.96 -0.69
N GLN A 60 15.90 7.93 -1.07
CA GLN A 60 16.67 6.69 -1.19
C GLN A 60 16.80 5.94 0.13
N VAL A 61 16.89 6.67 1.25
CA VAL A 61 16.98 6.05 2.58
C VAL A 61 15.69 5.28 2.90
N LEU A 62 14.53 5.87 2.65
CA LEU A 62 13.25 5.20 2.85
C LEU A 62 13.10 3.97 1.93
N ILE A 63 13.51 4.09 0.68
CA ILE A 63 13.44 3.00 -0.30
C ILE A 63 14.28 1.82 0.18
N GLU A 64 15.49 2.05 0.64
CA GLU A 64 16.39 0.99 1.12
C GLU A 64 15.91 0.35 2.42
N GLU A 65 15.48 1.15 3.39
CA GLU A 65 14.95 0.63 4.66
C GLU A 65 13.66 -0.16 4.45
N HIS A 66 12.75 0.33 3.61
CA HIS A 66 11.54 -0.38 3.25
C HIS A 66 11.85 -1.73 2.59
N ARG A 67 12.78 -1.75 1.64
CA ARG A 67 13.19 -2.99 0.98
C ARG A 67 13.74 -4.01 1.98
N ARG A 68 14.56 -3.57 2.92
CA ARG A 68 15.14 -4.41 3.97
C ARG A 68 14.05 -5.03 4.85
N VAL A 69 13.11 -4.22 5.29
CA VAL A 69 11.99 -4.68 6.13
C VAL A 69 11.03 -5.56 5.33
N ASN A 70 10.68 -5.15 4.13
CA ASN A 70 9.71 -5.84 3.28
C ASN A 70 10.18 -7.25 2.87
N SER A 71 11.47 -7.43 2.60
CA SER A 71 12.02 -8.74 2.26
C SER A 71 11.86 -9.78 3.38
N ARG A 72 11.86 -9.33 4.64
CA ARG A 72 11.64 -10.19 5.82
C ARG A 72 10.18 -10.48 6.08
N LEU A 73 9.29 -9.59 5.65
CA LEU A 73 7.87 -9.59 6.01
C LEU A 73 6.95 -9.98 4.84
N PHE A 74 7.53 -10.21 3.66
CA PHE A 74 6.80 -10.51 2.43
C PHE A 74 5.81 -11.68 2.59
N ARG A 75 6.25 -12.78 3.22
CA ARG A 75 5.41 -13.97 3.43
C ARG A 75 4.22 -13.73 4.36
N ILE A 76 4.29 -12.70 5.18
CA ILE A 76 3.28 -12.36 6.17
C ILE A 76 2.17 -11.51 5.55
N ARG A 77 2.52 -10.64 4.59
CA ARG A 77 1.57 -9.73 3.90
C ARG A 77 0.63 -10.46 2.95
N PHE A 78 1.05 -11.58 2.40
CA PHE A 78 0.33 -12.31 1.35
C PHE A 78 -0.35 -13.57 1.90
N GLN A 79 -1.28 -13.38 2.84
CA GLN A 79 -2.18 -14.46 3.28
C GLN A 79 -3.38 -14.49 2.33
N PRO A 80 -3.62 -15.63 1.63
CA PRO A 80 -4.64 -15.72 0.58
C PRO A 80 -6.09 -15.80 1.09
N ASN A 81 -6.35 -15.61 2.37
CA ASN A 81 -7.64 -15.87 3.01
C ASN A 81 -8.48 -14.61 3.24
N ASP A 82 -8.56 -13.73 2.23
CA ASP A 82 -9.41 -12.56 2.34
C ASP A 82 -10.86 -12.89 2.00
N SER A 83 -11.78 -12.46 2.91
CA SER A 83 -13.20 -12.46 2.59
C SER A 83 -13.49 -11.47 1.46
N GLU A 84 -14.57 -11.69 0.71
CA GLU A 84 -15.05 -10.77 -0.32
C GLU A 84 -15.21 -9.34 0.20
N THR A 85 -15.77 -9.19 1.40
CA THR A 85 -15.95 -7.89 2.05
C THR A 85 -14.61 -7.20 2.29
N ARG A 86 -13.60 -7.94 2.75
CA ARG A 86 -12.29 -7.37 2.99
C ARG A 86 -11.58 -7.02 1.69
N TRP A 87 -11.68 -7.86 0.69
CA TRP A 87 -11.10 -7.62 -0.63
C TRP A 87 -11.67 -6.33 -1.26
N LYS A 88 -12.99 -6.16 -1.17
CA LYS A 88 -13.65 -4.92 -1.61
C LYS A 88 -13.18 -3.70 -0.82
N SER A 89 -13.08 -3.80 0.50
CA SER A 89 -12.58 -2.74 1.36
C SER A 89 -11.16 -2.31 0.97
N ALA A 90 -10.27 -3.27 0.75
CA ALA A 90 -8.89 -3.01 0.32
C ALA A 90 -8.86 -2.29 -1.03
N MET A 91 -9.73 -2.65 -1.97
CA MET A 91 -9.83 -1.96 -3.25
C MET A 91 -10.29 -0.51 -3.08
N ASP A 92 -11.29 -0.27 -2.26
CA ASP A 92 -11.77 1.08 -1.96
C ASP A 92 -10.68 1.93 -1.28
N GLU A 93 -9.89 1.35 -0.39
CA GLU A 93 -8.73 1.99 0.22
C GLU A 93 -7.67 2.38 -0.83
N HIS A 94 -7.37 1.52 -1.79
CA HIS A 94 -6.44 1.83 -2.88
C HIS A 94 -6.94 2.97 -3.77
N GLU A 95 -8.23 3.05 -4.02
CA GLU A 95 -8.80 4.18 -4.75
C GLU A 95 -8.66 5.50 -3.98
N ALA A 96 -8.89 5.48 -2.67
CA ALA A 96 -8.70 6.65 -1.82
C ALA A 96 -7.22 7.10 -1.81
N ILE A 97 -6.29 6.14 -1.75
CA ILE A 97 -4.84 6.41 -1.84
C ILE A 97 -4.50 7.08 -3.17
N SER A 98 -4.99 6.55 -4.28
CA SER A 98 -4.78 7.11 -5.62
C SER A 98 -5.30 8.55 -5.73
N GLN A 99 -6.49 8.81 -5.21
CA GLN A 99 -7.10 10.15 -5.22
C GLN A 99 -6.33 11.14 -4.35
N ALA A 100 -5.86 10.72 -3.19
CA ALA A 100 -5.04 11.57 -2.31
C ALA A 100 -3.69 11.92 -2.95
N LEU A 101 -3.07 10.97 -3.66
CA LEU A 101 -1.84 11.21 -4.41
C LEU A 101 -2.07 12.17 -5.58
N GLU A 102 -3.11 11.97 -6.35
CA GLU A 102 -3.48 12.83 -7.47
C GLU A 102 -3.73 14.28 -7.02
N GLY A 103 -4.41 14.44 -5.89
CA GLY A 103 -4.62 15.74 -5.26
C GLY A 103 -3.42 16.29 -4.48
N ARG A 104 -2.32 15.53 -4.42
CA ARG A 104 -1.11 15.86 -3.64
C ARG A 104 -1.40 16.20 -2.17
N ARG A 105 -2.37 15.48 -1.60
CA ARG A 105 -2.75 15.64 -0.19
C ARG A 105 -1.84 14.79 0.70
N SER A 106 -0.72 15.39 1.09
CA SER A 106 0.39 14.71 1.75
C SER A 106 0.00 14.03 3.07
N ASP A 107 -0.61 14.75 3.98
CA ASP A 107 -0.99 14.21 5.30
C ASP A 107 -2.06 13.13 5.17
N GLU A 108 -3.06 13.34 4.30
CA GLU A 108 -4.10 12.38 4.03
C GLU A 108 -3.52 11.09 3.44
N LEU A 109 -2.63 11.20 2.46
CA LEU A 109 -1.99 10.04 1.85
C LEU A 109 -1.18 9.24 2.87
N GLY A 110 -0.41 9.92 3.72
CA GLY A 110 0.34 9.28 4.79
C GLY A 110 -0.55 8.51 5.76
N ARG A 111 -1.66 9.12 6.17
CA ARG A 111 -2.65 8.48 7.05
C ARG A 111 -3.30 7.26 6.39
N LEU A 112 -3.76 7.40 5.15
CA LEU A 112 -4.40 6.32 4.40
C LEU A 112 -3.48 5.10 4.23
N LEU A 113 -2.22 5.33 3.89
CA LEU A 113 -1.24 4.24 3.75
C LEU A 113 -0.94 3.57 5.09
N THR A 114 -0.78 4.34 6.16
CA THR A 114 -0.54 3.78 7.49
C THR A 114 -1.73 2.93 7.94
N GLU A 115 -2.95 3.40 7.80
CA GLU A 115 -4.16 2.67 8.16
C GLU A 115 -4.35 1.39 7.32
N HIS A 116 -4.15 1.48 6.02
CA HIS A 116 -4.25 0.35 5.09
C HIS A 116 -3.29 -0.77 5.46
N LEU A 117 -2.06 -0.44 5.77
CA LEU A 117 -1.03 -1.42 6.14
C LEU A 117 -1.19 -1.93 7.56
N SER A 118 -1.63 -1.10 8.50
CA SER A 118 -1.96 -1.53 9.86
C SER A 118 -3.03 -2.61 9.86
N TYR A 119 -4.03 -2.45 9.02
CA TYR A 119 -5.08 -3.46 8.89
C TYR A 119 -4.54 -4.79 8.34
N ALA A 120 -3.71 -4.74 7.31
CA ALA A 120 -3.10 -5.93 6.73
C ALA A 120 -2.26 -6.71 7.77
N TRP A 121 -1.54 -6.00 8.63
CA TRP A 121 -0.76 -6.57 9.73
C TRP A 121 -1.63 -7.24 10.79
N ARG A 122 -2.65 -6.55 11.28
CA ARG A 122 -3.57 -7.10 12.31
C ARG A 122 -4.21 -8.39 11.83
N ARG A 123 -4.58 -8.44 10.56
CA ARG A 123 -5.22 -9.61 9.97
C ARG A 123 -4.29 -10.79 9.77
N SER A 124 -3.00 -10.56 9.60
CA SER A 124 -2.01 -11.62 9.40
C SER A 124 -1.84 -12.54 10.63
N GLY A 125 -2.37 -12.16 11.79
CA GLY A 125 -2.24 -12.92 13.02
C GLY A 125 -0.82 -12.97 13.59
N VAL A 126 0.07 -12.15 13.09
CA VAL A 126 1.50 -12.16 13.44
C VAL A 126 1.80 -11.36 14.72
N TYR A 127 0.94 -10.40 15.05
CA TYR A 127 1.12 -9.59 16.26
C TYR A 127 1.32 -10.41 17.55
N PRO A 128 0.51 -11.42 17.85
CA PRO A 128 0.72 -12.24 19.02
C PRO A 128 2.01 -13.05 19.01
N GLN A 129 2.48 -13.44 17.80
CA GLN A 129 3.68 -14.24 17.63
C GLN A 129 4.97 -13.43 17.81
N LEU A 130 4.91 -12.13 17.60
CA LEU A 130 6.04 -11.22 17.76
C LEU A 130 6.11 -10.59 19.15
N GLY A 131 5.17 -10.89 20.05
CA GLY A 131 5.11 -10.30 21.38
C GLY A 131 4.85 -8.79 21.37
N ILE A 132 4.36 -8.26 20.26
CA ILE A 132 4.00 -6.85 20.09
C ILE A 132 2.53 -6.72 20.44
N GLY A 133 2.20 -5.94 21.47
CA GLY A 133 0.82 -5.65 21.83
C GLY A 133 0.06 -4.98 20.69
N GLU A 134 -1.26 -5.18 20.67
CA GLU A 134 -2.10 -4.46 19.72
C GLU A 134 -1.93 -2.95 19.94
N PRO A 135 -1.75 -2.15 18.87
CA PRO A 135 -1.77 -0.70 19.04
C PRO A 135 -3.16 -0.27 19.47
N GLU A 136 -3.22 0.57 20.52
CA GLU A 136 -4.44 1.21 21.00
C GLU A 136 -5.11 2.06 19.92
#